data_06d0f3d2a45eead71b35fba56f5568cc
#
_entry.id   06d0f3d2a45eead71b35fba56f5568cc
#
_cell.length_a   1.000
_cell.length_b   1.000
_cell.length_c   1.000
_cell.angle_alpha   90.00
_cell.angle_beta   90.00
_cell.angle_gamma   90.00
#
_symmetry.space_group_name_H-M   'P 1'
#
loop_
_entity.id
_entity.type
_entity.pdbx_description
1 polymer ?
#
loop_
_entity_poly.entity_id
_entity_poly.type
_entity_poly.pdbx_seq_one_letter_code
_entity_poly.pdbx_strand_id
1 'polypeptide(L)'
;MKDMNRNIYSLLAISLFSIVAMCSCTALDEAPDNRTEIDTADKVSKLLTSAYPLSSPALLCELSSDNLVDDNVVVPATHNSPYAIFHEQAYKWEDIDNYSTGEDDTPYTVWESYYQGIAVANHAIDAMRQMSEDPANDPELAHSWGEAHVLRGYLHFVLVNVFAEAYKDETRSLSDNGIAYVREVENTVNVNYGDPKYRKSVAEVYDLIERDILEGIDLIDDSKYQVPAYHFNRNAANAFAARFYLFKRDYEQALKYANNALGANPQLRNWKAINQNTLEMKVNDYNDEKLACNYLIQSTYSRQWRMHVSSARFVINEGGKFTDWNGKEWHIPSTLDVTCFGSGPNWSGVLPAYSGMVYVNGAGQEYGAWLFRLYEYFEYTDKIAGIGYVHQIYQPFTADETILCRAEAKLYLGDRDGAIKDLELWTGSHGVEDPLTLDKIKTKYNRAKVNNDWVSELYPAEMGFEKVLTGDDLSVLDCILHFRRVETVHEGQRWFDIKRYGIKVIHHYRGANEDEIHTDSLTWNDPRRVLQIPQNVVDAGYPSTERTRPVKLQDGSSIKVPGVYQPKGNNKK
;
A
#
# COMPACT_ATOMS: atom_id res chain seq x y z
N MET A 1 69.55 -56.65 12.83
CA MET A 1 68.30 -56.83 12.05
C MET A 1 67.03 -56.26 12.68
N LYS A 2 66.98 -55.96 13.99
CA LYS A 2 65.78 -55.36 14.63
C LYS A 2 65.66 -53.88 14.41
N ASP A 3 66.75 -53.14 14.23
CA ASP A 3 66.71 -51.66 14.11
C ASP A 3 66.49 -51.21 12.64
N MET A 4 66.78 -52.07 11.67
CA MET A 4 66.55 -51.72 10.26
C MET A 4 65.07 -51.81 9.87
N ASN A 5 64.31 -52.72 10.49
CA ASN A 5 62.85 -52.79 10.27
C ASN A 5 62.07 -51.65 10.88
N ARG A 6 62.54 -51.05 11.98
CA ARG A 6 61.87 -49.92 12.65
C ARG A 6 61.91 -48.62 11.84
N ASN A 7 62.99 -48.40 11.10
CA ASN A 7 63.17 -47.24 10.24
C ASN A 7 62.37 -47.36 8.93
N ILE A 8 62.15 -48.61 8.41
CA ILE A 8 61.31 -48.84 7.22
C ILE A 8 59.82 -48.54 7.51
N TYR A 9 59.31 -48.96 8.68
CA TYR A 9 57.92 -48.65 9.07
C TYR A 9 57.70 -47.18 9.37
N SER A 10 58.68 -46.45 9.90
CA SER A 10 58.58 -45.01 10.12
C SER A 10 58.61 -44.21 8.81
N LEU A 11 59.40 -44.65 7.83
CA LEU A 11 59.43 -44.04 6.49
C LEU A 11 58.16 -44.35 5.65
N LEU A 12 57.59 -45.55 5.78
CA LEU A 12 56.30 -45.92 5.22
C LEU A 12 55.12 -45.15 5.85
N ALA A 13 55.14 -44.93 7.18
CA ALA A 13 54.13 -44.14 7.88
C ALA A 13 54.19 -42.64 7.48
N ILE A 14 55.40 -42.07 7.29
CA ILE A 14 55.60 -40.70 6.87
C ILE A 14 55.17 -40.52 5.40
N SER A 15 55.45 -41.50 4.52
CA SER A 15 55.02 -41.45 3.12
C SER A 15 53.49 -41.62 2.96
N LEU A 16 52.84 -42.45 3.80
CA LEU A 16 51.38 -42.59 3.81
C LEU A 16 50.70 -41.33 4.34
N PHE A 17 51.28 -40.66 5.35
CA PHE A 17 50.76 -39.39 5.87
C PHE A 17 50.92 -38.26 4.88
N SER A 18 51.98 -38.24 4.06
CA SER A 18 52.20 -37.24 3.01
C SER A 18 51.23 -37.42 1.82
N ILE A 19 50.81 -38.66 1.52
CA ILE A 19 49.86 -38.96 0.44
C ILE A 19 48.42 -38.59 0.89
N VAL A 20 48.08 -38.76 2.17
CA VAL A 20 46.78 -38.33 2.72
C VAL A 20 46.71 -36.82 2.81
N ALA A 21 47.84 -36.14 3.07
CA ALA A 21 47.86 -34.65 3.10
C ALA A 21 47.77 -34.01 1.69
N MET A 22 48.10 -34.72 0.61
CA MET A 22 47.94 -34.20 -0.75
C MET A 22 46.56 -34.48 -1.37
N CYS A 23 45.74 -35.38 -0.81
CA CYS A 23 44.34 -35.55 -1.18
C CYS A 23 43.39 -34.64 -0.42
N SER A 24 43.88 -33.86 0.54
CA SER A 24 43.08 -32.88 1.32
C SER A 24 42.97 -31.51 0.67
N CYS A 25 43.65 -31.26 -0.47
CA CYS A 25 43.57 -29.94 -1.13
C CYS A 25 42.37 -29.76 -2.06
N THR A 26 41.60 -30.79 -2.35
CA THR A 26 40.34 -30.67 -3.13
C THR A 26 39.10 -30.50 -2.26
N ALA A 27 39.22 -30.68 -0.94
CA ALA A 27 38.11 -30.44 0.00
C ALA A 27 38.09 -28.99 0.53
N LEU A 28 39.01 -28.11 0.08
CA LEU A 28 39.09 -26.69 0.41
C LEU A 28 38.54 -25.79 -0.68
N ASP A 29 38.14 -26.37 -1.83
CA ASP A 29 37.45 -25.65 -2.91
C ASP A 29 35.92 -25.71 -2.80
N GLU A 30 35.36 -26.41 -1.82
CA GLU A 30 33.98 -26.18 -1.42
C GLU A 30 33.97 -24.93 -0.58
N ALA A 31 33.49 -23.82 -1.16
CA ALA A 31 33.23 -22.61 -0.45
C ALA A 31 32.39 -22.96 0.79
N PRO A 32 32.74 -22.46 2.00
CA PRO A 32 31.95 -22.74 3.21
C PRO A 32 30.69 -21.88 3.25
N ASP A 33 29.98 -21.82 2.15
CA ASP A 33 28.78 -21.03 2.00
C ASP A 33 27.61 -21.97 1.69
N ASN A 34 26.79 -22.24 2.70
CA ASN A 34 25.51 -22.93 2.57
C ASN A 34 24.46 -22.10 1.80
N ARG A 35 24.89 -21.10 1.00
CA ARG A 35 23.99 -20.38 0.11
C ARG A 35 23.61 -21.31 -1.01
N THR A 36 22.33 -21.59 -1.11
CA THR A 36 21.79 -22.34 -2.24
C THR A 36 22.03 -21.53 -3.51
N GLU A 37 22.91 -22.00 -4.40
CA GLU A 37 23.06 -21.39 -5.72
C GLU A 37 21.72 -21.41 -6.46
N ILE A 38 21.33 -20.30 -7.06
CA ILE A 38 20.10 -20.16 -7.83
C ILE A 38 20.45 -20.42 -9.28
N ASP A 39 20.47 -21.71 -9.64
CA ASP A 39 20.99 -22.23 -10.90
C ASP A 39 19.92 -22.96 -11.75
N THR A 40 18.65 -22.91 -11.33
CA THR A 40 17.51 -23.51 -12.05
C THR A 40 16.28 -22.59 -12.03
N ALA A 41 15.44 -22.71 -13.06
CA ALA A 41 14.18 -21.96 -13.16
C ALA A 41 13.25 -22.20 -11.94
N ASP A 42 13.19 -23.43 -11.41
CA ASP A 42 12.42 -23.77 -10.21
C ASP A 42 12.93 -23.03 -8.96
N LYS A 43 14.25 -22.89 -8.80
CA LYS A 43 14.82 -22.11 -7.70
C LYS A 43 14.58 -20.62 -7.85
N VAL A 44 14.59 -20.07 -9.08
CA VAL A 44 14.21 -18.69 -9.36
C VAL A 44 12.76 -18.43 -8.99
N SER A 45 11.84 -19.29 -9.44
CA SER A 45 10.42 -19.17 -9.11
C SER A 45 10.18 -19.22 -7.60
N LYS A 46 10.85 -20.12 -6.87
CA LYS A 46 10.79 -20.20 -5.40
C LYS A 46 11.39 -18.96 -4.73
N LEU A 47 12.47 -18.41 -5.27
CA LEU A 47 13.03 -17.15 -4.75
C LEU A 47 12.04 -16.01 -4.88
N LEU A 48 11.38 -15.88 -6.03
CA LEU A 48 10.41 -14.81 -6.29
C LEU A 48 9.22 -14.83 -5.31
N THR A 49 8.83 -15.97 -4.76
CA THR A 49 7.78 -16.00 -3.72
C THR A 49 8.16 -15.21 -2.47
N SER A 50 9.46 -15.08 -2.18
CA SER A 50 9.96 -14.29 -1.05
C SER A 50 10.17 -12.79 -1.36
N ALA A 51 9.93 -12.37 -2.61
CA ALA A 51 10.02 -10.97 -3.02
C ALA A 51 8.74 -10.17 -2.72
N TYR A 52 7.64 -10.84 -2.37
CA TYR A 52 6.41 -10.17 -1.98
C TYR A 52 6.54 -9.58 -0.57
N PRO A 53 6.14 -8.31 -0.36
CA PRO A 53 6.37 -7.64 0.91
C PRO A 53 5.52 -8.25 2.03
N LEU A 54 6.13 -8.39 3.20
CA LEU A 54 5.46 -8.87 4.41
C LEU A 54 4.84 -7.75 5.25
N SER A 55 4.88 -6.51 4.78
CA SER A 55 4.26 -5.34 5.41
C SER A 55 3.42 -4.58 4.40
N SER A 56 2.42 -3.82 4.87
CA SER A 56 1.56 -2.99 4.05
C SER A 56 1.54 -1.55 4.58
N PRO A 57 1.50 -0.52 3.72
CA PRO A 57 1.32 0.85 4.16
C PRO A 57 -0.13 1.20 4.55
N ALA A 58 -1.05 0.24 4.49
CA ALA A 58 -2.49 0.48 4.62
C ALA A 58 -2.86 1.24 5.89
N LEU A 59 -2.37 0.81 7.08
CA LEU A 59 -2.69 1.48 8.34
C LEU A 59 -2.20 2.93 8.37
N LEU A 60 -0.95 3.19 7.98
CA LEU A 60 -0.39 4.54 7.95
C LEU A 60 -1.16 5.47 7.02
N CYS A 61 -1.53 4.95 5.83
CA CYS A 61 -2.29 5.69 4.84
C CYS A 61 -3.74 5.92 5.27
N GLU A 62 -4.39 4.96 5.95
CA GLU A 62 -5.73 5.15 6.54
C GLU A 62 -5.71 6.21 7.63
N LEU A 63 -4.77 6.14 8.58
CA LEU A 63 -4.61 7.13 9.64
C LEU A 63 -4.35 8.54 9.10
N SER A 64 -3.66 8.66 7.98
CA SER A 64 -3.37 9.95 7.34
C SER A 64 -4.52 10.49 6.50
N SER A 65 -5.51 9.64 6.15
CA SER A 65 -6.63 9.97 5.27
C SER A 65 -7.82 10.57 6.02
N ASP A 66 -8.87 10.93 5.27
CA ASP A 66 -10.15 11.39 5.78
C ASP A 66 -11.15 10.25 6.07
N ASN A 67 -10.68 9.00 6.17
CA ASN A 67 -11.53 7.83 6.46
C ASN A 67 -11.81 7.63 7.95
N LEU A 68 -10.98 8.19 8.82
CA LEU A 68 -11.05 7.97 10.27
C LEU A 68 -11.32 9.28 11.02
N VAL A 69 -11.93 9.16 12.19
CA VAL A 69 -12.06 10.25 13.17
C VAL A 69 -11.38 9.84 14.48
N ASP A 70 -10.93 10.83 15.25
CA ASP A 70 -10.48 10.62 16.63
C ASP A 70 -11.71 10.50 17.54
N ASP A 71 -11.97 9.30 18.05
CA ASP A 71 -13.12 9.00 18.90
C ASP A 71 -13.14 9.84 20.20
N ASN A 72 -11.99 10.26 20.71
CA ASN A 72 -11.92 11.19 21.84
C ASN A 72 -12.61 12.53 21.58
N VAL A 73 -12.77 12.93 20.30
CA VAL A 73 -13.54 14.13 19.94
C VAL A 73 -15.03 13.85 19.98
N VAL A 74 -15.43 12.65 19.52
CA VAL A 74 -16.84 12.24 19.35
C VAL A 74 -17.46 11.79 20.66
N VAL A 75 -16.71 11.05 21.48
CA VAL A 75 -17.14 10.53 22.78
C VAL A 75 -16.21 11.04 23.88
N PRO A 76 -16.39 12.26 24.35
CA PRO A 76 -15.47 12.94 25.30
C PRO A 76 -15.19 12.17 26.60
N ALA A 77 -16.10 11.30 27.00
CA ALA A 77 -15.98 10.52 28.23
C ALA A 77 -15.02 9.32 28.12
N THR A 78 -14.65 8.90 26.94
CA THR A 78 -13.78 7.72 26.75
C THR A 78 -12.31 8.07 26.84
N HIS A 79 -11.87 9.21 26.30
CA HIS A 79 -10.47 9.62 26.23
C HIS A 79 -9.52 8.47 25.85
N ASN A 80 -9.92 7.71 24.84
CA ASN A 80 -9.17 6.54 24.39
C ASN A 80 -7.75 6.91 23.99
N SER A 81 -6.81 6.09 24.40
CA SER A 81 -5.43 6.19 23.94
C SER A 81 -5.27 5.50 22.59
N PRO A 82 -4.33 5.94 21.73
CA PRO A 82 -3.98 5.19 20.55
C PRO A 82 -3.42 3.82 20.94
N TYR A 83 -3.52 2.83 20.03
CA TYR A 83 -2.88 1.52 20.22
C TYR A 83 -1.35 1.65 20.37
N ALA A 84 -0.74 2.56 19.59
CA ALA A 84 0.64 2.98 19.73
C ALA A 84 0.77 4.49 19.44
N ILE A 85 1.81 5.14 19.97
CA ILE A 85 1.99 6.60 19.82
C ILE A 85 2.16 7.00 18.36
N PHE A 86 2.81 6.17 17.54
CA PHE A 86 3.00 6.47 16.12
C PHE A 86 1.67 6.55 15.34
N HIS A 87 0.60 5.90 15.81
CA HIS A 87 -0.73 6.04 15.21
C HIS A 87 -1.27 7.46 15.37
N GLU A 88 -1.06 8.05 16.54
CA GLU A 88 -1.43 9.45 16.79
C GLU A 88 -0.60 10.41 15.93
N GLN A 89 0.71 10.13 15.82
CA GLN A 89 1.60 10.91 14.96
C GLN A 89 1.17 10.84 13.48
N ALA A 90 0.79 9.65 12.99
CA ALA A 90 0.28 9.47 11.63
C ALA A 90 -1.02 10.25 11.40
N TYR A 91 -1.98 10.16 12.33
CA TYR A 91 -3.26 10.86 12.25
C TYR A 91 -3.09 12.39 12.29
N LYS A 92 -2.14 12.89 13.08
CA LYS A 92 -1.81 14.33 13.19
C LYS A 92 -0.88 14.84 12.10
N TRP A 93 -0.49 13.97 11.15
CA TRP A 93 0.52 14.25 10.13
C TRP A 93 1.85 14.78 10.71
N GLU A 94 2.19 14.34 11.92
CA GLU A 94 3.46 14.62 12.56
C GLU A 94 4.58 13.73 11.98
N ASP A 95 5.82 13.99 12.34
CA ASP A 95 6.89 13.05 12.05
C ASP A 95 6.71 11.80 12.90
N ILE A 96 6.66 10.66 12.25
CA ILE A 96 6.44 9.37 12.90
C ILE A 96 7.80 8.85 13.35
N ASP A 97 8.13 9.04 14.62
CA ASP A 97 9.44 8.72 15.21
C ASP A 97 9.34 7.90 16.51
N ASN A 98 8.13 7.63 17.01
CA ASN A 98 7.91 6.94 18.26
C ASN A 98 7.40 5.51 18.04
N TYR A 99 8.30 4.64 17.56
CA TYR A 99 8.07 3.22 17.37
C TYR A 99 9.37 2.43 17.56
N SER A 100 9.27 1.12 17.78
CA SER A 100 10.41 0.21 17.77
C SER A 100 10.61 -0.42 16.39
N THR A 101 11.83 -0.78 16.04
CA THR A 101 12.18 -1.38 14.73
C THR A 101 11.51 -2.74 14.46
N GLY A 102 11.06 -3.42 15.50
CA GLY A 102 10.34 -4.70 15.38
C GLY A 102 8.82 -4.57 15.47
N GLU A 103 8.28 -3.35 15.44
CA GLU A 103 6.84 -3.10 15.53
C GLU A 103 6.22 -3.10 14.13
N ASP A 104 5.12 -3.86 13.98
CA ASP A 104 4.40 -3.96 12.70
C ASP A 104 3.76 -2.62 12.31
N ASP A 105 3.45 -2.47 11.01
CA ASP A 105 2.74 -1.33 10.42
C ASP A 105 3.45 0.03 10.56
N THR A 106 4.75 0.06 10.87
CA THR A 106 5.54 1.29 10.99
C THR A 106 6.11 1.75 9.65
N PRO A 107 6.48 3.04 9.50
CA PRO A 107 7.18 3.49 8.30
C PRO A 107 8.44 2.68 7.99
N TYR A 108 9.16 2.23 9.03
CA TYR A 108 10.37 1.42 8.88
C TYR A 108 10.08 0.03 8.33
N THR A 109 9.10 -0.69 8.88
CA THR A 109 8.76 -2.04 8.41
C THR A 109 8.21 -2.03 7.00
N VAL A 110 7.46 -0.99 6.60
CA VAL A 110 7.05 -0.79 5.21
C VAL A 110 8.25 -0.56 4.31
N TRP A 111 9.13 0.39 4.65
CA TRP A 111 10.33 0.69 3.87
C TRP A 111 11.22 -0.55 3.69
N GLU A 112 11.55 -1.20 4.79
CA GLU A 112 12.42 -2.37 4.81
C GLU A 112 11.85 -3.52 3.98
N SER A 113 10.58 -3.88 4.20
CA SER A 113 9.93 -5.00 3.53
C SER A 113 9.88 -4.82 2.00
N TYR A 114 9.59 -3.61 1.53
CA TYR A 114 9.55 -3.33 0.10
C TYR A 114 10.95 -3.32 -0.53
N TYR A 115 11.97 -2.74 0.12
CA TYR A 115 13.33 -2.80 -0.41
C TYR A 115 13.95 -4.20 -0.33
N GLN A 116 13.59 -5.01 0.66
CA GLN A 116 13.96 -6.43 0.68
C GLN A 116 13.35 -7.18 -0.51
N GLY A 117 12.07 -6.94 -0.82
CA GLY A 117 11.43 -7.50 -2.01
C GLY A 117 12.14 -7.10 -3.31
N ILE A 118 12.53 -5.81 -3.43
CA ILE A 118 13.32 -5.30 -4.57
C ILE A 118 14.67 -6.02 -4.68
N ALA A 119 15.36 -6.21 -3.57
CA ALA A 119 16.64 -6.92 -3.55
C ALA A 119 16.47 -8.37 -4.03
N VAL A 120 15.44 -9.07 -3.55
CA VAL A 120 15.12 -10.44 -4.00
C VAL A 120 14.80 -10.48 -5.49
N ALA A 121 13.99 -9.57 -6.01
CA ALA A 121 13.70 -9.47 -7.44
C ALA A 121 14.97 -9.23 -8.28
N ASN A 122 15.87 -8.36 -7.79
CA ASN A 122 17.15 -8.12 -8.45
C ASN A 122 18.06 -9.37 -8.44
N HIS A 123 18.10 -10.13 -7.33
CA HIS A 123 18.82 -11.40 -7.28
C HIS A 123 18.25 -12.44 -8.25
N ALA A 124 16.92 -12.53 -8.38
CA ALA A 124 16.28 -13.39 -9.35
C ALA A 124 16.64 -13.01 -10.79
N ILE A 125 16.59 -11.69 -11.13
CA ILE A 125 16.97 -11.17 -12.44
C ILE A 125 18.45 -11.47 -12.74
N ASP A 126 19.34 -11.25 -11.77
CA ASP A 126 20.77 -11.52 -11.92
C ASP A 126 21.06 -13.02 -12.13
N ALA A 127 20.43 -13.90 -11.35
CA ALA A 127 20.54 -15.34 -11.51
C ALA A 127 20.07 -15.81 -12.91
N MET A 128 18.95 -15.27 -13.41
CA MET A 128 18.47 -15.60 -14.76
C MET A 128 19.44 -15.14 -15.86
N ARG A 129 20.09 -13.96 -15.70
CA ARG A 129 21.15 -13.48 -16.62
C ARG A 129 22.39 -14.36 -16.61
N GLN A 130 22.68 -15.02 -15.50
CA GLN A 130 23.79 -15.99 -15.41
C GLN A 130 23.43 -17.34 -16.07
N MET A 131 22.16 -17.70 -16.11
CA MET A 131 21.67 -18.95 -16.72
C MET A 131 21.46 -18.84 -18.23
N SER A 132 21.07 -17.67 -18.74
CA SER A 132 20.74 -17.46 -20.15
C SER A 132 21.21 -16.08 -20.62
N GLU A 133 21.75 -15.99 -21.86
CA GLU A 133 22.10 -14.71 -22.49
C GLU A 133 20.86 -13.85 -22.81
N ASP A 134 19.70 -14.50 -22.97
CA ASP A 134 18.43 -13.84 -23.26
C ASP A 134 17.29 -14.49 -22.46
N PRO A 135 17.18 -14.18 -21.14
CA PRO A 135 16.16 -14.77 -20.28
C PRO A 135 14.72 -14.47 -20.71
N ALA A 136 14.48 -13.34 -21.37
CA ALA A 136 13.15 -12.95 -21.85
C ALA A 136 12.62 -13.86 -22.96
N ASN A 137 13.50 -14.47 -23.74
CA ASN A 137 13.17 -15.41 -24.82
C ASN A 137 13.46 -16.88 -24.45
N ASP A 138 13.92 -17.16 -23.23
CA ASP A 138 14.13 -18.50 -22.73
C ASP A 138 12.80 -19.10 -22.25
N PRO A 139 12.33 -20.24 -22.81
CA PRO A 139 11.03 -20.83 -22.46
C PRO A 139 10.85 -21.21 -20.99
N GLU A 140 11.96 -21.47 -20.27
CA GLU A 140 11.91 -21.83 -18.85
C GLU A 140 12.01 -20.62 -17.93
N LEU A 141 12.58 -19.50 -18.40
CA LEU A 141 12.86 -18.31 -17.58
C LEU A 141 11.94 -17.13 -17.86
N ALA A 142 11.38 -17.02 -19.06
CA ALA A 142 10.66 -15.82 -19.52
C ALA A 142 9.53 -15.40 -18.56
N HIS A 143 8.75 -16.34 -18.02
CA HIS A 143 7.67 -16.02 -17.10
C HIS A 143 8.18 -15.46 -15.76
N SER A 144 9.25 -16.04 -15.20
CA SER A 144 9.89 -15.53 -13.97
C SER A 144 10.59 -14.19 -14.20
N TRP A 145 11.16 -13.99 -15.41
CA TRP A 145 11.69 -12.70 -15.84
C TRP A 145 10.60 -11.64 -15.85
N GLY A 146 9.43 -11.97 -16.42
CA GLY A 146 8.27 -11.10 -16.45
C GLY A 146 7.77 -10.75 -15.06
N GLU A 147 7.58 -11.74 -14.19
CA GLU A 147 7.16 -11.54 -12.80
C GLU A 147 8.15 -10.68 -12.01
N ALA A 148 9.46 -10.95 -12.11
CA ALA A 148 10.49 -10.21 -11.38
C ALA A 148 10.51 -8.71 -11.75
N HIS A 149 10.37 -8.39 -13.04
CA HIS A 149 10.31 -7.01 -13.51
C HIS A 149 9.02 -6.30 -13.04
N VAL A 150 7.87 -6.90 -13.24
CA VAL A 150 6.57 -6.32 -12.82
C VAL A 150 6.54 -6.12 -11.30
N LEU A 151 7.00 -7.11 -10.53
CA LEU A 151 7.07 -7.04 -9.07
C LEU A 151 8.00 -5.92 -8.61
N ARG A 152 9.20 -5.81 -9.19
CA ARG A 152 10.14 -4.71 -8.86
C ARG A 152 9.53 -3.34 -9.15
N GLY A 153 8.85 -3.19 -10.29
CA GLY A 153 8.11 -1.98 -10.64
C GLY A 153 7.01 -1.64 -9.62
N TYR A 154 6.22 -2.64 -9.20
CA TYR A 154 5.19 -2.48 -8.19
C TYR A 154 5.73 -2.05 -6.83
N LEU A 155 6.81 -2.66 -6.38
CA LEU A 155 7.41 -2.34 -5.08
C LEU A 155 7.90 -0.89 -5.05
N HIS A 156 8.58 -0.43 -6.11
CA HIS A 156 8.98 0.98 -6.23
C HIS A 156 7.77 1.92 -6.38
N PHE A 157 6.69 1.48 -7.05
CA PHE A 157 5.47 2.26 -7.17
C PHE A 157 4.83 2.54 -5.81
N VAL A 158 4.76 1.53 -4.94
CA VAL A 158 4.23 1.73 -3.57
C VAL A 158 5.14 2.67 -2.79
N LEU A 159 6.45 2.45 -2.78
CA LEU A 159 7.41 3.28 -2.06
C LEU A 159 7.35 4.75 -2.49
N VAL A 160 7.34 5.05 -3.80
CA VAL A 160 7.30 6.44 -4.27
C VAL A 160 5.98 7.12 -3.91
N ASN A 161 4.85 6.41 -3.98
CA ASN A 161 3.55 6.98 -3.63
C ASN A 161 3.37 7.17 -2.11
N VAL A 162 4.08 6.41 -1.28
CA VAL A 162 4.07 6.57 0.19
C VAL A 162 5.05 7.67 0.62
N PHE A 163 6.29 7.64 0.16
CA PHE A 163 7.41 8.43 0.70
C PHE A 163 7.84 9.61 -0.18
N ALA A 164 7.12 9.89 -1.26
CA ALA A 164 7.36 11.05 -2.13
C ALA A 164 6.04 11.75 -2.48
N GLU A 165 6.12 12.90 -3.18
CA GLU A 165 4.94 13.58 -3.72
C GLU A 165 4.20 12.71 -4.73
N ALA A 166 2.90 12.97 -4.94
CA ALA A 166 2.17 12.35 -6.05
C ALA A 166 2.74 12.84 -7.40
N TYR A 167 2.73 11.96 -8.39
CA TYR A 167 3.06 12.36 -9.75
C TYR A 167 2.09 13.46 -10.23
N LYS A 168 2.63 14.55 -10.75
CA LYS A 168 1.87 15.71 -11.24
C LYS A 168 1.84 15.75 -12.76
N ASP A 169 2.99 15.93 -13.35
CA ASP A 169 3.33 15.82 -14.78
C ASP A 169 4.84 15.63 -14.86
N GLU A 170 5.35 15.36 -16.06
CA GLU A 170 6.78 15.12 -16.27
C GLU A 170 7.63 16.28 -15.77
N THR A 171 7.26 17.52 -16.10
CA THR A 171 8.06 18.70 -15.76
C THR A 171 8.05 19.01 -14.26
N ARG A 172 6.87 19.00 -13.61
CA ARG A 172 6.74 19.31 -12.18
C ARG A 172 7.36 18.21 -11.34
N SER A 173 7.15 16.96 -11.72
CA SER A 173 7.66 15.80 -10.98
C SER A 173 9.16 15.58 -11.14
N LEU A 174 9.84 16.24 -12.10
CA LEU A 174 11.29 16.31 -12.16
C LEU A 174 11.90 17.12 -11.00
N SER A 175 11.16 18.08 -10.46
CA SER A 175 11.60 18.86 -9.30
C SER A 175 11.25 18.25 -7.95
N ASP A 176 10.34 17.27 -7.93
CA ASP A 176 9.93 16.60 -6.70
C ASP A 176 10.90 15.44 -6.38
N ASN A 177 11.41 15.42 -5.16
CA ASN A 177 12.28 14.34 -4.71
C ASN A 177 11.50 13.03 -4.61
N GLY A 178 11.96 12.02 -5.32
CA GLY A 178 11.44 10.65 -5.27
C GLY A 178 12.23 9.78 -4.29
N ILE A 179 12.47 8.55 -4.71
CA ILE A 179 13.16 7.50 -3.94
C ILE A 179 14.36 6.94 -4.73
N ALA A 180 15.19 6.13 -4.07
CA ALA A 180 16.18 5.33 -4.75
C ALA A 180 15.51 4.25 -5.60
N TYR A 181 15.87 4.14 -6.88
CA TYR A 181 15.40 3.08 -7.76
C TYR A 181 16.54 2.08 -7.97
N VAL A 182 16.41 0.89 -7.35
CA VAL A 182 17.47 -0.13 -7.31
C VAL A 182 17.18 -1.21 -8.35
N ARG A 183 18.06 -1.34 -9.36
CA ARG A 183 17.90 -2.30 -10.47
C ARG A 183 18.94 -3.42 -10.51
N GLU A 184 19.92 -3.37 -9.63
CA GLU A 184 21.07 -4.30 -9.62
C GLU A 184 21.25 -4.88 -8.23
N VAL A 185 21.92 -6.03 -8.17
CA VAL A 185 22.31 -6.64 -6.91
C VAL A 185 23.39 -5.79 -6.25
N GLU A 186 23.20 -5.45 -4.99
CA GLU A 186 24.15 -4.67 -4.20
C GLU A 186 25.08 -5.57 -3.42
N ASN A 187 26.35 -5.57 -3.86
CA ASN A 187 27.40 -6.42 -3.28
C ASN A 187 28.26 -5.67 -2.25
N THR A 188 27.96 -4.41 -1.95
CA THR A 188 28.73 -3.60 -1.00
C THR A 188 27.84 -2.94 0.03
N VAL A 189 28.30 -2.95 1.29
CA VAL A 189 27.61 -2.28 2.42
C VAL A 189 27.79 -0.75 2.43
N ASN A 190 28.58 -0.19 1.50
CA ASN A 190 28.95 1.23 1.48
C ASN A 190 28.30 2.00 0.31
N VAL A 191 27.06 1.65 -0.07
CA VAL A 191 26.33 2.42 -1.07
C VAL A 191 25.86 3.74 -0.45
N ASN A 192 26.31 4.86 -1.01
CA ASN A 192 25.85 6.18 -0.59
C ASN A 192 24.56 6.54 -1.31
N TYR A 193 23.40 6.13 -0.76
CA TYR A 193 22.09 6.49 -1.29
C TYR A 193 21.75 7.98 -1.21
N GLY A 194 22.56 8.77 -0.49
CA GLY A 194 22.49 10.23 -0.51
C GLY A 194 23.07 10.87 -1.78
N ASP A 195 23.82 10.09 -2.58
CA ASP A 195 24.30 10.55 -3.89
C ASP A 195 23.11 10.75 -4.84
N PRO A 196 22.97 11.92 -5.50
CA PRO A 196 21.87 12.20 -6.45
C PRO A 196 21.69 11.14 -7.56
N LYS A 197 22.72 10.36 -7.84
CA LYS A 197 22.62 9.26 -8.83
C LYS A 197 21.70 8.13 -8.38
N TYR A 198 21.54 7.92 -7.07
CA TYR A 198 20.67 6.88 -6.52
C TYR A 198 19.27 7.40 -6.25
N ARG A 199 19.14 8.57 -5.57
CA ARG A 199 17.84 9.19 -5.35
C ARG A 199 17.37 9.87 -6.62
N LYS A 200 16.28 9.37 -7.20
CA LYS A 200 15.67 9.89 -8.42
C LYS A 200 14.58 10.90 -8.08
N SER A 201 14.22 11.73 -9.06
CA SER A 201 12.99 12.50 -8.98
C SER A 201 11.76 11.59 -9.13
N VAL A 202 10.60 12.10 -8.75
CA VAL A 202 9.32 11.35 -8.93
C VAL A 202 9.12 10.98 -10.41
N ALA A 203 9.39 11.88 -11.35
CA ALA A 203 9.27 11.60 -12.78
C ALA A 203 10.20 10.46 -13.22
N GLU A 204 11.48 10.51 -12.85
CA GLU A 204 12.45 9.45 -13.20
C GLU A 204 12.06 8.10 -12.58
N VAL A 205 11.52 8.09 -11.35
CA VAL A 205 11.01 6.85 -10.73
C VAL A 205 9.85 6.27 -11.54
N TYR A 206 8.89 7.11 -11.94
CA TYR A 206 7.76 6.66 -12.76
C TYR A 206 8.20 6.13 -14.13
N ASP A 207 9.19 6.74 -14.78
CA ASP A 207 9.72 6.24 -16.05
C ASP A 207 10.45 4.89 -15.89
N LEU A 208 11.12 4.67 -14.76
CA LEU A 208 11.76 3.39 -14.46
C LEU A 208 10.74 2.30 -14.11
N ILE A 209 9.66 2.65 -13.40
CA ILE A 209 8.53 1.73 -13.16
C ILE A 209 7.88 1.32 -14.47
N GLU A 210 7.60 2.29 -15.35
CA GLU A 210 7.02 2.00 -16.67
C GLU A 210 7.89 1.05 -17.47
N ARG A 211 9.20 1.25 -17.46
CA ARG A 211 10.15 0.36 -18.11
C ARG A 211 10.05 -1.06 -17.56
N ASP A 212 10.02 -1.22 -16.24
CA ASP A 212 9.89 -2.54 -15.61
C ASP A 212 8.54 -3.21 -15.97
N ILE A 213 7.43 -2.45 -16.01
CA ILE A 213 6.14 -2.97 -16.49
C ILE A 213 6.26 -3.48 -17.94
N LEU A 214 6.82 -2.68 -18.84
CA LEU A 214 6.92 -3.01 -20.26
C LEU A 214 7.92 -4.14 -20.53
N GLU A 215 8.98 -4.26 -19.74
CA GLU A 215 9.95 -5.35 -19.82
C GLU A 215 9.36 -6.71 -19.37
N GLY A 216 8.30 -6.69 -18.54
CA GLY A 216 7.80 -7.92 -17.91
C GLY A 216 6.39 -8.37 -18.28
N ILE A 217 5.46 -7.44 -18.49
CA ILE A 217 4.02 -7.73 -18.48
C ILE A 217 3.56 -8.76 -19.52
N ASP A 218 4.14 -8.73 -20.72
CA ASP A 218 3.76 -9.63 -21.82
C ASP A 218 4.35 -11.05 -21.69
N LEU A 219 5.31 -11.24 -20.78
CA LEU A 219 6.00 -12.51 -20.56
C LEU A 219 5.33 -13.37 -19.49
N ILE A 220 4.40 -12.82 -18.72
CA ILE A 220 3.71 -13.53 -17.63
C ILE A 220 2.84 -14.65 -18.21
N ASP A 221 3.01 -15.86 -17.67
CA ASP A 221 2.26 -17.05 -18.03
C ASP A 221 1.67 -17.74 -16.80
N ASP A 222 0.35 -17.57 -16.62
CA ASP A 222 -0.38 -18.10 -15.46
C ASP A 222 -0.32 -19.62 -15.34
N SER A 223 -0.07 -20.34 -16.45
CA SER A 223 0.05 -21.80 -16.45
C SER A 223 1.29 -22.32 -15.72
N LYS A 224 2.25 -21.44 -15.43
CA LYS A 224 3.48 -21.77 -14.71
C LYS A 224 3.32 -21.70 -13.18
N TYR A 225 2.24 -21.11 -12.67
CA TYR A 225 2.00 -20.97 -11.24
C TYR A 225 1.08 -22.08 -10.72
N GLN A 226 1.38 -22.62 -9.54
CA GLN A 226 0.50 -23.57 -8.85
C GLN A 226 -0.78 -22.87 -8.37
N VAL A 227 -0.66 -21.67 -7.82
CA VAL A 227 -1.76 -20.81 -7.39
C VAL A 227 -1.52 -19.40 -7.94
N PRO A 228 -2.08 -19.07 -9.12
CA PRO A 228 -1.82 -17.80 -9.78
C PRO A 228 -2.11 -16.57 -8.93
N ALA A 229 -3.12 -16.62 -8.04
CA ALA A 229 -3.50 -15.50 -7.18
C ALA A 229 -2.42 -15.11 -6.14
N TYR A 230 -1.40 -15.93 -5.91
CA TYR A 230 -0.27 -15.61 -5.02
C TYR A 230 0.93 -15.02 -5.76
N HIS A 231 0.79 -14.79 -7.06
CA HIS A 231 1.82 -14.26 -7.94
C HIS A 231 1.29 -13.09 -8.78
N PHE A 232 2.17 -12.29 -9.34
CA PHE A 232 1.79 -11.37 -10.39
C PHE A 232 1.39 -12.16 -11.64
N ASN A 233 0.17 -12.72 -11.60
CA ASN A 233 -0.48 -13.32 -12.76
C ASN A 233 -0.88 -12.23 -13.77
N ARG A 234 -1.37 -12.64 -14.95
CA ARG A 234 -1.74 -11.69 -16.02
C ARG A 234 -2.74 -10.63 -15.58
N ASN A 235 -3.76 -11.01 -14.82
CA ASN A 235 -4.77 -10.05 -14.37
C ASN A 235 -4.19 -9.07 -13.33
N ALA A 236 -3.40 -9.56 -12.38
CA ALA A 236 -2.72 -8.72 -11.40
C ALA A 236 -1.75 -7.72 -12.04
N ALA A 237 -0.95 -8.18 -13.01
CA ALA A 237 0.00 -7.33 -13.73
C ALA A 237 -0.70 -6.25 -14.55
N ASN A 238 -1.79 -6.61 -15.26
CA ASN A 238 -2.58 -5.64 -16.01
C ASN A 238 -3.35 -4.68 -15.10
N ALA A 239 -3.85 -5.12 -13.95
CA ALA A 239 -4.49 -4.26 -12.94
C ALA A 239 -3.48 -3.27 -12.34
N PHE A 240 -2.27 -3.73 -12.03
CA PHE A 240 -1.17 -2.86 -11.62
C PHE A 240 -0.82 -1.82 -12.69
N ALA A 241 -0.64 -2.23 -13.94
CA ALA A 241 -0.38 -1.32 -15.05
C ALA A 241 -1.51 -0.30 -15.23
N ALA A 242 -2.78 -0.73 -15.11
CA ALA A 242 -3.93 0.18 -15.18
C ALA A 242 -3.87 1.25 -14.09
N ARG A 243 -3.60 0.87 -12.82
CA ARG A 243 -3.45 1.82 -11.71
C ARG A 243 -2.22 2.71 -11.89
N PHE A 244 -1.11 2.17 -12.34
CA PHE A 244 0.10 2.94 -12.62
C PHE A 244 -0.15 4.04 -13.66
N TYR A 245 -0.71 3.69 -14.81
CA TYR A 245 -1.00 4.65 -15.87
C TYR A 245 -2.10 5.64 -15.49
N LEU A 246 -3.07 5.21 -14.66
CA LEU A 246 -4.05 6.12 -14.08
C LEU A 246 -3.36 7.19 -13.21
N PHE A 247 -2.37 6.82 -12.40
CA PHE A 247 -1.60 7.73 -11.56
C PHE A 247 -0.66 8.61 -12.39
N LYS A 248 -0.07 8.05 -13.46
CA LYS A 248 0.74 8.79 -14.45
C LYS A 248 -0.13 9.69 -15.35
N ARG A 249 -1.47 9.51 -15.32
CA ARG A 249 -2.47 10.22 -16.12
C ARG A 249 -2.42 9.94 -17.62
N ASP A 250 -1.86 8.82 -18.00
CA ASP A 250 -2.00 8.24 -19.32
C ASP A 250 -3.27 7.39 -19.36
N TYR A 251 -4.39 8.06 -19.62
CA TYR A 251 -5.70 7.42 -19.55
C TYR A 251 -5.94 6.40 -20.67
N GLU A 252 -5.28 6.55 -21.81
CA GLU A 252 -5.36 5.57 -22.91
C GLU A 252 -4.72 4.25 -22.49
N GLN A 253 -3.52 4.28 -21.92
CA GLN A 253 -2.86 3.09 -21.40
C GLN A 253 -3.60 2.54 -20.19
N ALA A 254 -4.08 3.39 -19.28
CA ALA A 254 -4.89 2.95 -18.14
C ALA A 254 -6.14 2.18 -18.59
N LEU A 255 -6.86 2.68 -19.60
CA LEU A 255 -8.02 2.01 -20.19
C LEU A 255 -7.64 0.69 -20.86
N LYS A 256 -6.54 0.66 -21.62
CA LYS A 256 -6.04 -0.55 -22.29
C LYS A 256 -5.76 -1.66 -21.27
N TYR A 257 -4.98 -1.37 -20.25
CA TYR A 257 -4.59 -2.37 -19.26
C TYR A 257 -5.75 -2.78 -18.34
N ALA A 258 -6.65 -1.85 -18.00
CA ALA A 258 -7.89 -2.19 -17.29
C ALA A 258 -8.78 -3.14 -18.10
N ASN A 259 -8.90 -2.93 -19.42
CA ASN A 259 -9.63 -3.83 -20.30
C ASN A 259 -8.96 -5.21 -20.40
N ASN A 260 -7.62 -5.27 -20.41
CA ASN A 260 -6.89 -6.52 -20.43
C ASN A 260 -7.13 -7.33 -19.14
N ALA A 261 -7.12 -6.67 -17.96
CA ALA A 261 -7.37 -7.32 -16.67
C ALA A 261 -8.82 -7.81 -16.52
N LEU A 262 -9.79 -6.98 -16.94
CA LEU A 262 -11.22 -7.24 -16.72
C LEU A 262 -11.82 -8.15 -17.80
N GLY A 263 -11.21 -8.19 -18.99
CA GLY A 263 -11.78 -8.89 -20.14
C GLY A 263 -13.11 -8.29 -20.62
N ALA A 264 -13.77 -9.01 -21.52
CA ALA A 264 -15.04 -8.57 -22.11
C ALA A 264 -16.22 -8.62 -21.10
N ASN A 265 -16.16 -9.53 -20.13
CA ASN A 265 -17.20 -9.74 -19.12
C ASN A 265 -16.54 -9.71 -17.74
N PRO A 266 -16.41 -8.53 -17.11
CA PRO A 266 -15.77 -8.39 -15.79
C PRO A 266 -16.41 -9.31 -14.74
N GLN A 267 -15.59 -10.11 -14.07
CA GLN A 267 -16.04 -10.98 -12.99
C GLN A 267 -15.80 -10.26 -11.66
N LEU A 268 -16.76 -9.44 -11.26
CA LEU A 268 -16.70 -8.74 -9.98
C LEU A 268 -17.11 -9.67 -8.83
N ARG A 269 -16.80 -9.27 -7.62
CA ARG A 269 -17.11 -10.03 -6.40
C ARG A 269 -18.62 -10.18 -6.22
N ASN A 270 -19.08 -11.39 -5.97
CA ASN A 270 -20.48 -11.63 -5.64
C ASN A 270 -20.73 -11.37 -4.15
N TRP A 271 -20.84 -10.11 -3.79
CA TRP A 271 -21.05 -9.67 -2.41
C TRP A 271 -22.35 -10.23 -1.80
N LYS A 272 -23.40 -10.44 -2.61
CA LYS A 272 -24.67 -11.01 -2.14
C LYS A 272 -24.50 -12.43 -1.62
N ALA A 273 -23.67 -13.24 -2.27
CA ALA A 273 -23.35 -14.59 -1.82
C ALA A 273 -22.55 -14.56 -0.52
N ILE A 274 -21.49 -13.76 -0.47
CA ILE A 274 -20.64 -13.62 0.73
C ILE A 274 -21.47 -13.13 1.93
N ASN A 275 -22.38 -12.17 1.72
CA ASN A 275 -23.17 -11.58 2.81
C ASN A 275 -24.09 -12.58 3.54
N GLN A 276 -24.41 -13.71 2.93
CA GLN A 276 -25.29 -14.71 3.53
C GLN A 276 -24.60 -15.61 4.57
N ASN A 277 -23.28 -15.54 4.68
CA ASN A 277 -22.47 -16.44 5.48
C ASN A 277 -22.18 -15.90 6.90
N THR A 278 -21.67 -16.76 7.80
CA THR A 278 -21.13 -16.34 9.09
C THR A 278 -19.85 -15.51 8.90
N LEU A 279 -19.41 -14.77 9.91
CA LEU A 279 -18.21 -13.95 9.82
C LEU A 279 -16.98 -14.74 9.35
N GLU A 280 -16.72 -15.89 9.96
CA GLU A 280 -15.60 -16.76 9.59
C GLU A 280 -15.68 -17.23 8.14
N MET A 281 -16.87 -17.65 7.69
CA MET A 281 -17.10 -18.06 6.30
C MET A 281 -16.93 -16.87 5.34
N LYS A 282 -17.42 -15.66 5.72
CA LYS A 282 -17.25 -14.45 4.90
C LYS A 282 -15.78 -14.12 4.68
N VAL A 283 -14.98 -14.25 5.72
CA VAL A 283 -13.53 -14.00 5.64
C VAL A 283 -12.85 -14.99 4.67
N ASN A 284 -13.19 -16.28 4.81
CA ASN A 284 -12.65 -17.31 3.94
C ASN A 284 -13.11 -17.13 2.49
N ASP A 285 -14.41 -16.87 2.28
CA ASP A 285 -14.97 -16.62 0.94
C ASP A 285 -14.38 -15.36 0.29
N TYR A 286 -14.09 -14.31 1.07
CA TYR A 286 -13.48 -13.09 0.57
C TYR A 286 -12.05 -13.34 0.08
N ASN A 287 -11.28 -14.17 0.80
CA ASN A 287 -9.87 -14.45 0.55
C ASN A 287 -9.65 -15.71 -0.31
N ASP A 288 -10.71 -16.32 -0.87
CA ASP A 288 -10.58 -17.53 -1.70
C ASP A 288 -9.77 -17.20 -2.97
N GLU A 289 -8.65 -17.86 -3.12
CA GLU A 289 -7.73 -17.74 -4.28
C GLU A 289 -8.35 -18.18 -5.60
N LYS A 290 -9.49 -18.89 -5.56
CA LYS A 290 -10.22 -19.35 -6.76
C LYS A 290 -11.19 -18.32 -7.30
N LEU A 291 -11.47 -17.25 -6.55
CA LEU A 291 -12.34 -16.19 -7.04
C LEU A 291 -11.65 -15.40 -8.15
N ALA A 292 -12.29 -15.35 -9.30
CA ALA A 292 -11.77 -14.63 -10.47
C ALA A 292 -11.60 -13.13 -10.26
N CYS A 293 -12.22 -12.55 -9.23
CA CYS A 293 -12.05 -11.16 -8.85
C CYS A 293 -10.79 -10.90 -8.00
N ASN A 294 -10.21 -11.92 -7.37
CA ASN A 294 -8.99 -11.80 -6.56
C ASN A 294 -7.76 -11.96 -7.45
N TYR A 295 -7.21 -10.85 -7.92
CA TYR A 295 -6.07 -10.89 -8.84
C TYR A 295 -4.75 -11.15 -8.14
N LEU A 296 -4.52 -10.52 -6.97
CA LEU A 296 -3.34 -10.74 -6.16
C LEU A 296 -3.71 -10.80 -4.68
N ILE A 297 -3.27 -11.84 -4.01
CA ILE A 297 -3.48 -12.08 -2.58
C ILE A 297 -2.11 -12.17 -1.90
N GLN A 298 -1.91 -11.41 -0.84
CA GLN A 298 -0.68 -11.38 -0.05
C GLN A 298 -0.97 -11.55 1.43
N SER A 299 -0.07 -12.21 2.14
CA SER A 299 -0.06 -12.25 3.59
C SER A 299 0.90 -11.19 4.12
N THR A 300 0.45 -10.35 5.03
CA THR A 300 1.26 -9.28 5.63
C THR A 300 1.20 -9.34 7.14
N TYR A 301 2.32 -9.07 7.81
CA TYR A 301 2.31 -8.84 9.26
C TYR A 301 1.65 -7.50 9.52
N SER A 302 0.49 -7.52 10.18
CA SER A 302 -0.25 -6.32 10.49
C SER A 302 -1.14 -6.53 11.71
N ARG A 303 -1.28 -5.49 12.49
CA ARG A 303 -2.19 -5.41 13.64
C ARG A 303 -3.32 -4.41 13.39
N GLN A 304 -3.55 -4.03 12.15
CA GLN A 304 -4.55 -3.04 11.76
C GLN A 304 -5.96 -3.39 12.30
N TRP A 305 -6.33 -4.67 12.34
CA TRP A 305 -7.56 -5.13 13.00
C TRP A 305 -7.76 -4.50 14.38
N ARG A 306 -6.72 -4.52 15.22
CA ARG A 306 -6.78 -4.04 16.60
C ARG A 306 -7.02 -2.54 16.69
N MET A 307 -6.73 -1.80 15.60
CA MET A 307 -6.97 -0.37 15.50
C MET A 307 -8.43 0.00 15.24
N HIS A 308 -9.24 -0.98 14.80
CA HIS A 308 -10.63 -0.74 14.42
C HIS A 308 -11.62 -1.53 15.27
N VAL A 309 -11.12 -2.38 16.18
CA VAL A 309 -11.93 -3.14 17.15
C VAL A 309 -12.09 -2.32 18.42
N SER A 310 -12.99 -2.72 19.29
CA SER A 310 -13.40 -2.03 20.52
C SER A 310 -12.27 -1.31 21.28
N SER A 311 -12.51 -0.10 21.73
CA SER A 311 -11.57 0.79 22.41
C SER A 311 -10.49 1.43 21.51
N ALA A 312 -10.56 1.26 20.19
CA ALA A 312 -9.69 1.99 19.30
C ALA A 312 -10.01 3.49 19.29
N ARG A 313 -8.97 4.31 19.18
CA ARG A 313 -9.15 5.77 19.16
C ARG A 313 -9.52 6.29 17.77
N PHE A 314 -8.88 5.75 16.71
CA PHE A 314 -9.06 6.22 15.34
C PHE A 314 -9.96 5.27 14.58
N VAL A 315 -11.20 5.67 14.35
CA VAL A 315 -12.27 4.79 13.87
C VAL A 315 -13.13 5.44 12.78
N ILE A 316 -13.83 4.59 12.04
CA ILE A 316 -14.95 5.03 11.20
C ILE A 316 -16.14 5.29 12.14
N ASN A 317 -16.68 6.51 12.13
CA ASN A 317 -17.67 6.96 13.09
C ASN A 317 -18.77 7.84 12.45
N GLU A 318 -19.93 7.92 13.12
CA GLU A 318 -21.08 8.72 12.68
C GLU A 318 -20.80 10.24 12.66
N GLY A 319 -19.76 10.69 13.36
CA GLY A 319 -19.51 12.11 13.50
C GLY A 319 -20.67 12.83 14.21
N GLY A 320 -20.87 14.11 13.93
CA GLY A 320 -21.98 14.87 14.46
C GLY A 320 -21.62 16.28 14.96
N LYS A 321 -22.53 16.84 15.76
CA LYS A 321 -22.32 18.13 16.43
C LYS A 321 -21.92 17.89 17.87
N PHE A 322 -20.79 18.43 18.23
CA PHE A 322 -20.24 18.33 19.58
C PHE A 322 -19.98 19.74 20.13
N THR A 323 -20.16 19.89 21.43
CA THR A 323 -19.80 21.11 22.14
C THR A 323 -18.65 20.82 23.06
N ASP A 324 -17.54 21.53 22.88
CA ASP A 324 -16.38 21.38 23.76
C ASP A 324 -16.65 22.03 25.16
N TRP A 325 -15.73 21.81 26.08
CA TRP A 325 -15.84 22.31 27.45
C TRP A 325 -15.93 23.83 27.53
N ASN A 326 -15.46 24.57 26.52
CA ASN A 326 -15.53 26.02 26.42
C ASN A 326 -16.85 26.50 25.81
N GLY A 327 -17.78 25.61 25.49
CA GLY A 327 -19.06 25.92 24.87
C GLY A 327 -19.01 26.16 23.37
N LYS A 328 -17.88 25.88 22.69
CA LYS A 328 -17.76 26.02 21.25
C LYS A 328 -18.34 24.78 20.57
N GLU A 329 -19.22 25.01 19.61
CA GLU A 329 -19.77 23.95 18.77
C GLU A 329 -18.78 23.56 17.68
N TRP A 330 -18.67 22.22 17.46
CA TRP A 330 -17.88 21.59 16.43
C TRP A 330 -18.78 20.74 15.55
N HIS A 331 -18.50 20.70 14.26
CA HIS A 331 -19.08 19.74 13.33
C HIS A 331 -17.97 18.77 12.90
N ILE A 332 -18.13 17.51 13.29
CA ILE A 332 -17.22 16.44 12.90
C ILE A 332 -17.91 15.66 11.77
N PRO A 333 -17.33 15.63 10.56
CA PRO A 333 -17.91 14.90 9.44
C PRO A 333 -18.09 13.41 9.77
N SER A 334 -19.19 12.82 9.31
CA SER A 334 -19.42 11.39 9.42
C SER A 334 -18.51 10.65 8.43
N THR A 335 -17.54 9.90 8.93
CA THR A 335 -16.76 8.98 8.09
C THR A 335 -17.55 7.70 7.80
N LEU A 336 -18.51 7.37 8.67
CA LEU A 336 -19.43 6.26 8.49
C LEU A 336 -20.30 6.45 7.24
N ASP A 337 -20.89 7.66 7.07
CA ASP A 337 -21.78 7.96 5.95
C ASP A 337 -21.07 8.01 4.61
N VAL A 338 -19.81 8.43 4.58
CA VAL A 338 -19.04 8.57 3.34
C VAL A 338 -18.21 7.33 2.98
N THR A 339 -18.35 6.27 3.77
CA THR A 339 -17.84 4.93 3.47
C THR A 339 -18.99 3.98 3.14
N CYS A 340 -18.82 2.71 3.40
CA CYS A 340 -19.76 1.65 3.07
C CYS A 340 -21.11 1.69 3.82
N PHE A 341 -21.28 2.56 4.81
CA PHE A 341 -22.47 2.59 5.67
C PHE A 341 -23.50 3.63 5.27
N GLY A 342 -23.12 4.64 4.52
CA GLY A 342 -24.01 5.70 4.08
C GLY A 342 -24.76 5.38 2.79
N SER A 343 -25.76 6.22 2.48
CA SER A 343 -26.49 6.12 1.22
C SER A 343 -25.64 6.54 0.04
N GLY A 344 -25.76 5.84 -1.09
CA GLY A 344 -25.16 6.22 -2.36
C GLY A 344 -26.11 6.95 -3.31
N PRO A 345 -25.74 7.08 -4.59
CA PRO A 345 -26.60 7.69 -5.58
C PRO A 345 -27.81 6.81 -5.96
N ASN A 346 -27.69 5.49 -5.88
CA ASN A 346 -28.73 4.52 -6.24
C ASN A 346 -28.99 3.45 -5.16
N TRP A 347 -28.58 3.70 -3.94
CA TRP A 347 -28.97 2.92 -2.78
C TRP A 347 -29.23 3.83 -1.58
N SER A 348 -30.03 3.35 -0.62
CA SER A 348 -30.34 4.08 0.61
C SER A 348 -29.76 3.38 1.83
N GLY A 349 -29.18 4.13 2.76
CA GLY A 349 -28.55 3.58 3.96
C GLY A 349 -27.32 2.75 3.64
N VAL A 350 -27.08 1.71 4.44
CA VAL A 350 -25.95 0.80 4.27
C VAL A 350 -25.97 0.14 2.89
N LEU A 351 -24.83 0.12 2.20
CA LEU A 351 -24.72 -0.60 0.93
C LEU A 351 -25.12 -2.06 1.11
N PRO A 352 -26.03 -2.62 0.27
CA PRO A 352 -26.61 -3.94 0.50
C PRO A 352 -25.59 -5.05 0.76
N ALA A 353 -24.46 -5.03 0.07
CA ALA A 353 -23.35 -5.97 0.27
C ALA A 353 -22.76 -5.96 1.68
N TYR A 354 -22.79 -4.81 2.33
CA TYR A 354 -22.20 -4.63 3.65
C TYR A 354 -23.22 -4.79 4.80
N SER A 355 -24.49 -4.94 4.47
CA SER A 355 -25.54 -5.24 5.47
C SER A 355 -25.23 -6.56 6.17
N GLY A 356 -24.92 -6.51 7.47
CA GLY A 356 -24.51 -7.66 8.26
C GLY A 356 -23.08 -8.15 8.04
N MET A 357 -22.28 -7.43 7.25
CA MET A 357 -20.84 -7.72 7.07
C MET A 357 -19.96 -6.82 7.92
N VAL A 358 -20.56 -5.81 8.46
CA VAL A 358 -19.90 -4.82 9.27
C VAL A 358 -20.13 -5.12 10.72
N TYR A 359 -19.07 -5.09 11.49
CA TYR A 359 -19.19 -5.12 12.92
C TYR A 359 -19.25 -3.67 13.42
N VAL A 360 -20.41 -3.28 13.92
CA VAL A 360 -20.54 -2.09 14.76
C VAL A 360 -20.43 -2.60 16.19
N ASN A 361 -19.42 -2.17 16.93
CA ASN A 361 -19.29 -2.57 18.31
C ASN A 361 -20.42 -1.91 19.14
N GLY A 362 -21.47 -2.69 19.37
CA GLY A 362 -22.72 -2.22 19.93
C GLY A 362 -22.86 -2.38 21.44
N ALA A 363 -21.77 -2.51 22.18
CA ALA A 363 -21.82 -2.61 23.65
C ALA A 363 -22.06 -1.25 24.33
N GLY A 364 -22.93 -0.41 23.76
CA GLY A 364 -23.56 0.71 24.44
C GLY A 364 -22.78 2.02 24.46
N GLN A 365 -21.52 2.09 24.01
CA GLN A 365 -20.72 3.32 23.97
C GLN A 365 -19.62 3.35 22.92
N GLU A 366 -19.50 2.37 22.05
CA GLU A 366 -18.43 2.29 21.05
C GLU A 366 -19.03 2.43 19.64
N TYR A 367 -18.70 3.51 18.97
CA TYR A 367 -19.29 3.92 17.70
C TYR A 367 -18.38 3.64 16.49
N GLY A 368 -17.42 2.72 16.63
CA GLY A 368 -16.52 2.35 15.54
C GLY A 368 -17.08 1.26 14.64
N ALA A 369 -16.90 1.39 13.34
CA ALA A 369 -17.23 0.39 12.36
C ALA A 369 -16.00 -0.09 11.59
N TRP A 370 -15.97 -1.38 11.25
CA TRP A 370 -14.89 -1.97 10.47
C TRP A 370 -15.40 -3.10 9.58
N LEU A 371 -14.65 -3.39 8.54
CA LEU A 371 -14.95 -4.48 7.62
C LEU A 371 -14.18 -5.75 7.97
N PHE A 372 -14.79 -6.91 7.72
CA PHE A 372 -14.19 -8.22 7.98
C PHE A 372 -12.91 -8.48 7.16
N ARG A 373 -12.62 -7.71 6.11
CA ARG A 373 -11.35 -7.79 5.35
C ARG A 373 -10.10 -7.55 6.21
N LEU A 374 -10.25 -6.92 7.36
CA LEU A 374 -9.18 -6.72 8.34
C LEU A 374 -8.95 -7.91 9.26
N TYR A 375 -9.65 -9.04 9.08
CA TYR A 375 -9.56 -10.16 10.00
C TYR A 375 -8.12 -10.58 10.27
N GLU A 376 -7.76 -10.66 11.56
CA GLU A 376 -6.43 -11.03 12.02
C GLU A 376 -6.36 -12.56 12.16
N TYR A 377 -5.41 -13.17 11.47
CA TYR A 377 -5.07 -14.57 11.63
C TYR A 377 -3.89 -14.71 12.58
N PHE A 378 -3.81 -15.85 13.26
CA PHE A 378 -2.66 -16.21 14.08
C PHE A 378 -2.04 -17.50 13.57
N GLU A 379 -0.78 -17.41 13.12
CA GLU A 379 -0.02 -18.57 12.67
C GLU A 379 0.92 -19.05 13.78
N TYR A 380 0.78 -20.31 14.18
CA TYR A 380 1.63 -20.91 15.19
C TYR A 380 2.94 -21.40 14.57
N THR A 381 4.07 -20.85 15.02
CA THR A 381 5.41 -21.39 14.76
C THR A 381 5.73 -22.54 15.71
N ASP A 382 5.19 -22.50 16.94
CA ASP A 382 5.20 -23.59 17.90
C ASP A 382 3.82 -23.71 18.57
N LYS A 383 3.04 -24.71 18.16
CA LYS A 383 1.71 -24.96 18.71
C LYS A 383 1.73 -25.40 20.17
N ILE A 384 2.82 -26.05 20.62
CA ILE A 384 2.93 -26.55 22.00
C ILE A 384 3.25 -25.39 22.95
N ALA A 385 4.17 -24.51 22.56
CA ALA A 385 4.54 -23.34 23.32
C ALA A 385 3.54 -22.18 23.16
N GLY A 386 2.59 -22.26 22.23
CA GLY A 386 1.65 -21.18 21.91
C GLY A 386 2.33 -19.97 21.26
N ILE A 387 3.49 -20.18 20.63
CA ILE A 387 4.27 -19.13 19.98
C ILE A 387 3.88 -19.04 18.50
N GLY A 388 3.72 -17.83 18.01
CA GLY A 388 3.38 -17.55 16.62
C GLY A 388 3.35 -16.06 16.35
N TYR A 389 2.84 -15.69 15.18
CA TYR A 389 2.71 -14.31 14.76
C TYR A 389 1.32 -14.05 14.18
N VAL A 390 0.92 -12.79 14.24
CA VAL A 390 -0.33 -12.31 13.63
C VAL A 390 -0.07 -11.89 12.20
N HIS A 391 -1.04 -12.13 11.31
CA HIS A 391 -0.99 -11.66 9.94
C HIS A 391 -2.38 -11.35 9.43
N GLN A 392 -2.44 -10.57 8.36
CA GLN A 392 -3.65 -10.26 7.61
C GLN A 392 -3.48 -10.67 6.16
N ILE A 393 -4.59 -10.99 5.51
CA ILE A 393 -4.63 -11.18 4.07
C ILE A 393 -4.94 -9.83 3.44
N TYR A 394 -4.05 -9.38 2.58
CA TYR A 394 -4.16 -8.15 1.81
C TYR A 394 -4.35 -8.46 0.33
N GLN A 395 -5.24 -7.75 -0.34
CA GLN A 395 -5.53 -7.94 -1.76
C GLN A 395 -5.15 -6.67 -2.55
N PRO A 396 -3.90 -6.53 -2.98
CA PRO A 396 -3.42 -5.33 -3.66
C PRO A 396 -4.17 -5.01 -4.95
N PHE A 397 -4.66 -6.03 -5.64
CA PHE A 397 -5.36 -5.91 -6.91
C PHE A 397 -6.57 -6.83 -6.99
N THR A 398 -7.72 -6.24 -7.32
CA THR A 398 -9.00 -6.93 -7.53
C THR A 398 -9.68 -6.44 -8.79
N ALA A 399 -10.64 -7.21 -9.31
CA ALA A 399 -11.49 -6.76 -10.41
C ALA A 399 -12.34 -5.55 -10.02
N ASP A 400 -12.77 -5.51 -8.76
CA ASP A 400 -13.67 -4.48 -8.21
C ASP A 400 -12.98 -3.11 -8.14
N GLU A 401 -11.70 -3.03 -7.78
CA GLU A 401 -10.93 -1.79 -7.85
C GLU A 401 -10.57 -1.44 -9.30
N THR A 402 -10.22 -2.44 -10.11
CA THR A 402 -9.80 -2.23 -11.51
C THR A 402 -10.92 -1.66 -12.37
N ILE A 403 -12.19 -2.03 -12.13
CA ILE A 403 -13.32 -1.45 -12.87
C ILE A 403 -13.49 0.04 -12.54
N LEU A 404 -13.19 0.46 -11.32
CA LEU A 404 -13.22 1.88 -10.92
C LEU A 404 -12.05 2.65 -11.54
N CYS A 405 -10.87 2.05 -11.69
CA CYS A 405 -9.78 2.62 -12.49
C CYS A 405 -10.20 2.81 -13.94
N ARG A 406 -10.90 1.82 -14.53
CA ARG A 406 -11.42 1.90 -15.90
C ARG A 406 -12.47 3.01 -16.07
N ALA A 407 -13.37 3.17 -15.09
CA ALA A 407 -14.36 4.23 -15.09
C ALA A 407 -13.70 5.62 -15.08
N GLU A 408 -12.67 5.83 -14.27
CA GLU A 408 -11.92 7.09 -14.22
C GLU A 408 -11.22 7.38 -15.55
N ALA A 409 -10.54 6.38 -16.14
CA ALA A 409 -9.89 6.53 -17.44
C ALA A 409 -10.88 6.88 -18.55
N LYS A 410 -12.02 6.19 -18.64
CA LYS A 410 -13.10 6.49 -19.61
C LYS A 410 -13.61 7.93 -19.46
N LEU A 411 -13.83 8.39 -18.23
CA LEU A 411 -14.32 9.75 -17.97
C LEU A 411 -13.34 10.81 -18.47
N TYR A 412 -12.06 10.65 -18.23
CA TYR A 412 -11.05 11.59 -18.73
C TYR A 412 -10.90 11.56 -20.25
N LEU A 413 -11.13 10.41 -20.88
CA LEU A 413 -11.17 10.24 -22.34
C LEU A 413 -12.49 10.72 -22.98
N GLY A 414 -13.45 11.19 -22.16
CA GLY A 414 -14.73 11.74 -22.64
C GLY A 414 -15.85 10.73 -22.79
N ASP A 415 -15.64 9.46 -22.44
CA ASP A 415 -16.67 8.42 -22.41
C ASP A 415 -17.38 8.38 -21.04
N ARG A 416 -18.18 9.42 -20.78
CA ARG A 416 -18.98 9.53 -19.54
C ARG A 416 -19.95 8.38 -19.37
N ASP A 417 -20.65 8.02 -20.45
CA ASP A 417 -21.66 6.96 -20.39
C ASP A 417 -21.03 5.60 -20.12
N GLY A 418 -19.86 5.33 -20.69
CA GLY A 418 -19.07 4.14 -20.41
C GLY A 418 -18.54 4.11 -18.95
N ALA A 419 -18.19 5.27 -18.40
CA ALA A 419 -17.81 5.38 -16.99
C ALA A 419 -19.00 5.07 -16.06
N ILE A 420 -20.18 5.64 -16.32
CA ILE A 420 -21.40 5.37 -15.54
C ILE A 420 -21.78 3.88 -15.61
N LYS A 421 -21.62 3.22 -16.75
CA LYS A 421 -21.86 1.77 -16.88
C LYS A 421 -20.92 0.94 -16.01
N ASP A 422 -19.64 1.30 -15.93
CA ASP A 422 -18.69 0.62 -15.05
C ASP A 422 -19.08 0.81 -13.57
N LEU A 423 -19.50 2.01 -13.19
CA LEU A 423 -20.01 2.28 -11.84
C LEU A 423 -21.30 1.51 -11.54
N GLU A 424 -22.19 1.35 -12.52
CA GLU A 424 -23.42 0.55 -12.37
C GLU A 424 -23.11 -0.95 -12.22
N LEU A 425 -22.12 -1.47 -12.94
CA LEU A 425 -21.64 -2.84 -12.75
C LEU A 425 -21.11 -3.04 -11.33
N TRP A 426 -20.34 -2.09 -10.81
CA TRP A 426 -19.84 -2.13 -9.45
C TRP A 426 -20.98 -2.10 -8.41
N THR A 427 -21.97 -1.21 -8.51
CA THR A 427 -23.11 -1.20 -7.59
C THR A 427 -23.95 -2.47 -7.70
N GLY A 428 -24.11 -3.00 -8.92
CA GLY A 428 -24.82 -4.27 -9.17
C GLY A 428 -24.15 -5.46 -8.48
N SER A 429 -22.80 -5.53 -8.47
CA SER A 429 -22.08 -6.59 -7.75
C SER A 429 -22.30 -6.55 -6.24
N HIS A 430 -22.61 -5.38 -5.70
CA HIS A 430 -22.99 -5.16 -4.30
C HIS A 430 -24.47 -5.40 -4.01
N GLY A 431 -25.24 -5.85 -5.00
CA GLY A 431 -26.67 -6.19 -4.85
C GLY A 431 -27.62 -5.00 -4.99
N VAL A 432 -27.16 -3.88 -5.54
CA VAL A 432 -28.02 -2.73 -5.86
C VAL A 432 -28.72 -3.01 -7.17
N GLU A 433 -30.05 -3.04 -7.15
CA GLU A 433 -30.89 -3.30 -8.33
C GLU A 433 -31.40 -2.02 -9.00
N ASP A 434 -31.33 -0.88 -8.29
CA ASP A 434 -31.77 0.42 -8.79
C ASP A 434 -30.73 0.98 -9.77
N PRO A 435 -31.10 1.28 -11.05
CA PRO A 435 -30.15 1.73 -12.07
C PRO A 435 -29.41 2.99 -11.65
N LEU A 436 -28.12 3.05 -11.96
CA LEU A 436 -27.31 4.24 -11.77
C LEU A 436 -27.46 5.18 -12.98
N THR A 437 -27.98 6.39 -12.73
CA THR A 437 -28.17 7.40 -13.78
C THR A 437 -27.40 8.67 -13.47
N LEU A 438 -27.09 9.45 -14.52
CA LEU A 438 -26.42 10.75 -14.37
C LEU A 438 -27.20 11.69 -13.41
N ASP A 439 -28.55 11.68 -13.48
CA ASP A 439 -29.37 12.55 -12.63
C ASP A 439 -29.25 12.16 -11.13
N LYS A 440 -29.19 10.86 -10.82
CA LYS A 440 -28.95 10.39 -9.46
C LYS A 440 -27.55 10.80 -8.97
N ILE A 441 -26.54 10.66 -9.81
CA ILE A 441 -25.17 11.10 -9.53
C ILE A 441 -25.15 12.60 -9.23
N LYS A 442 -25.70 13.43 -10.10
CA LYS A 442 -25.77 14.90 -9.94
C LYS A 442 -26.54 15.30 -8.68
N THR A 443 -27.57 14.56 -8.33
CA THR A 443 -28.38 14.83 -7.11
C THR A 443 -27.58 14.54 -5.86
N LYS A 444 -26.84 13.44 -5.82
CA LYS A 444 -26.02 13.02 -4.66
C LYS A 444 -24.80 13.94 -4.50
N TYR A 445 -24.05 14.16 -5.58
CA TYR A 445 -22.79 14.90 -5.56
C TYR A 445 -22.98 16.38 -5.96
N ASN A 446 -24.06 16.99 -5.49
CA ASN A 446 -24.34 18.39 -5.75
C ASN A 446 -23.46 19.32 -4.89
N ARG A 447 -22.45 19.90 -5.50
CA ARG A 447 -21.50 20.83 -4.85
C ARG A 447 -22.12 22.15 -4.39
N ALA A 448 -23.33 22.49 -4.84
CA ALA A 448 -24.06 23.67 -4.37
C ALA A 448 -24.75 23.44 -2.99
N LYS A 449 -24.85 22.19 -2.53
CA LYS A 449 -25.35 21.90 -1.18
C LYS A 449 -24.30 22.25 -0.14
N VAL A 450 -24.70 23.01 0.87
CA VAL A 450 -23.85 23.32 2.02
C VAL A 450 -23.60 22.03 2.82
N ASN A 451 -22.37 21.79 3.22
CA ASN A 451 -21.96 20.61 3.99
C ASN A 451 -22.31 19.29 3.29
N ASN A 452 -22.00 19.18 2.01
CA ASN A 452 -22.12 17.91 1.29
C ASN A 452 -20.85 17.08 1.49
N ASP A 453 -20.82 16.21 2.51
CA ASP A 453 -19.66 15.40 2.92
C ASP A 453 -19.24 14.37 1.85
N TRP A 454 -20.08 14.11 0.82
CA TRP A 454 -19.74 13.23 -0.31
C TRP A 454 -18.88 13.88 -1.38
N VAL A 455 -18.69 15.20 -1.33
CA VAL A 455 -17.84 15.92 -2.29
C VAL A 455 -16.62 16.49 -1.59
N SER A 456 -15.46 16.16 -2.13
CA SER A 456 -14.20 16.66 -1.61
C SER A 456 -13.80 17.97 -2.29
N GLU A 457 -13.07 18.81 -1.57
CA GLU A 457 -12.43 19.99 -2.16
C GLU A 457 -11.19 19.53 -2.94
N LEU A 458 -11.23 19.66 -4.27
CA LEU A 458 -10.23 19.15 -5.20
C LEU A 458 -9.41 20.30 -5.80
N TYR A 459 -8.12 20.05 -6.07
CA TYR A 459 -7.19 20.99 -6.68
C TYR A 459 -6.45 20.38 -7.91
N PRO A 460 -7.18 19.85 -8.90
CA PRO A 460 -6.55 19.13 -10.01
C PRO A 460 -5.63 20.00 -10.87
N ALA A 461 -5.94 21.29 -11.09
CA ALA A 461 -5.08 22.18 -11.84
C ALA A 461 -3.71 22.37 -11.18
N GLU A 462 -3.72 22.57 -9.87
CA GLU A 462 -2.51 22.72 -9.03
C GLU A 462 -1.71 21.42 -8.99
N MET A 463 -2.40 20.29 -9.04
CA MET A 463 -1.79 18.96 -9.10
C MET A 463 -1.33 18.57 -10.52
N GLY A 464 -1.44 19.43 -11.51
CA GLY A 464 -0.90 19.22 -12.86
C GLY A 464 -1.80 18.43 -13.79
N PHE A 465 -3.10 18.38 -13.55
CA PHE A 465 -4.04 17.80 -14.53
C PHE A 465 -4.17 18.71 -15.74
N GLU A 466 -3.95 18.16 -16.93
CA GLU A 466 -4.16 18.89 -18.19
C GLU A 466 -5.63 19.22 -18.41
N LYS A 467 -6.53 18.25 -18.09
CA LYS A 467 -7.96 18.39 -18.18
C LYS A 467 -8.59 18.48 -16.81
N VAL A 468 -9.13 19.65 -16.46
CA VAL A 468 -9.92 19.85 -15.24
C VAL A 468 -11.39 19.59 -15.58
N LEU A 469 -11.98 18.58 -14.96
CA LEU A 469 -13.38 18.21 -15.15
C LEU A 469 -14.30 19.23 -14.47
N THR A 470 -15.41 19.53 -15.13
CA THR A 470 -16.42 20.50 -14.65
C THR A 470 -17.84 19.99 -14.91
N GLY A 471 -18.84 20.62 -14.27
CA GLY A 471 -20.24 20.28 -14.53
C GLY A 471 -20.56 18.81 -14.23
N ASP A 472 -21.22 18.17 -15.19
CA ASP A 472 -21.66 16.78 -15.06
C ASP A 472 -20.48 15.79 -14.93
N ASP A 473 -19.37 16.03 -15.65
CA ASP A 473 -18.16 15.19 -15.55
C ASP A 473 -17.53 15.27 -14.15
N LEU A 474 -17.54 16.43 -13.52
CA LEU A 474 -17.07 16.58 -12.15
C LEU A 474 -17.94 15.80 -11.16
N SER A 475 -19.27 15.80 -11.35
CA SER A 475 -20.17 14.99 -10.52
C SER A 475 -19.90 13.48 -10.67
N VAL A 476 -19.59 13.03 -11.89
CA VAL A 476 -19.21 11.63 -12.14
C VAL A 476 -17.85 11.32 -11.52
N LEU A 477 -16.89 12.23 -11.56
CA LEU A 477 -15.62 12.07 -10.84
C LEU A 477 -15.82 11.96 -9.33
N ASP A 478 -16.67 12.79 -8.73
CA ASP A 478 -17.00 12.69 -7.30
C ASP A 478 -17.61 11.32 -6.96
N CYS A 479 -18.45 10.78 -7.86
CA CYS A 479 -19.01 9.43 -7.73
C CYS A 479 -17.91 8.35 -7.79
N ILE A 480 -16.99 8.44 -8.74
CA ILE A 480 -15.86 7.52 -8.87
C ILE A 480 -15.00 7.55 -7.60
N LEU A 481 -14.62 8.74 -7.12
CA LEU A 481 -13.78 8.89 -5.93
C LEU A 481 -14.48 8.38 -4.66
N HIS A 482 -15.81 8.55 -4.57
CA HIS A 482 -16.60 7.95 -3.49
C HIS A 482 -16.61 6.42 -3.58
N PHE A 483 -16.87 5.85 -4.75
CA PHE A 483 -16.90 4.40 -4.92
C PHE A 483 -15.53 3.78 -4.66
N ARG A 484 -14.45 4.42 -5.11
CA ARG A 484 -13.08 4.01 -4.79
C ARG A 484 -12.83 4.04 -3.27
N ARG A 485 -13.30 5.11 -2.59
CA ARG A 485 -13.21 5.23 -1.12
C ARG A 485 -13.91 4.08 -0.41
N VAL A 486 -15.12 3.71 -0.87
CA VAL A 486 -15.89 2.57 -0.34
C VAL A 486 -15.21 1.24 -0.63
N GLU A 487 -14.78 1.02 -1.89
CA GLU A 487 -14.14 -0.24 -2.30
C GLU A 487 -12.85 -0.50 -1.54
N THR A 488 -12.04 0.52 -1.32
CA THR A 488 -10.69 0.37 -0.77
C THR A 488 -10.54 0.85 0.68
N VAL A 489 -11.66 0.98 1.40
CA VAL A 489 -11.64 1.35 2.83
C VAL A 489 -10.80 0.34 3.62
N HIS A 490 -9.94 0.82 4.51
CA HIS A 490 -8.94 0.06 5.27
C HIS A 490 -7.74 -0.47 4.45
N GLU A 491 -7.65 -0.17 3.15
CA GLU A 491 -6.52 -0.58 2.30
C GLU A 491 -5.52 0.56 2.02
N GLY A 492 -5.77 1.75 2.58
CA GLY A 492 -4.89 2.91 2.45
C GLY A 492 -4.94 3.63 1.09
N GLN A 493 -5.76 3.15 0.13
CA GLN A 493 -5.80 3.71 -1.22
C GLN A 493 -6.41 5.13 -1.25
N ARG A 494 -7.28 5.46 -0.29
CA ARG A 494 -7.85 6.82 -0.16
C ARG A 494 -6.76 7.88 -0.01
N TRP A 495 -5.67 7.58 0.69
CA TRP A 495 -4.53 8.49 0.83
C TRP A 495 -3.89 8.84 -0.51
N PHE A 496 -3.80 7.88 -1.42
CA PHE A 496 -3.25 8.13 -2.75
C PHE A 496 -4.19 8.99 -3.60
N ASP A 497 -5.51 8.80 -3.51
CA ASP A 497 -6.48 9.67 -4.18
C ASP A 497 -6.43 11.10 -3.59
N ILE A 498 -6.27 11.24 -2.27
CA ILE A 498 -6.04 12.54 -1.60
C ILE A 498 -4.81 13.24 -2.18
N LYS A 499 -3.72 12.52 -2.35
CA LYS A 499 -2.48 13.07 -2.92
C LYS A 499 -2.63 13.42 -4.39
N ARG A 500 -3.20 12.51 -5.20
CA ARG A 500 -3.34 12.70 -6.66
C ARG A 500 -4.20 13.92 -7.01
N TYR A 501 -5.32 14.12 -6.32
CA TYR A 501 -6.29 15.19 -6.59
C TYR A 501 -6.08 16.43 -5.71
N GLY A 502 -5.08 16.43 -4.85
CA GLY A 502 -4.86 17.53 -3.91
C GLY A 502 -6.02 17.70 -2.93
N ILE A 503 -6.78 16.65 -2.62
CA ILE A 503 -7.96 16.74 -1.74
C ILE A 503 -7.57 17.37 -0.40
N LYS A 504 -8.32 18.39 0.00
CA LYS A 504 -8.15 18.99 1.33
C LYS A 504 -8.70 18.06 2.39
N VAL A 505 -7.90 17.80 3.42
CA VAL A 505 -8.28 16.97 4.57
C VAL A 505 -8.29 17.84 5.83
N ILE A 506 -9.25 17.62 6.70
CA ILE A 506 -9.33 18.28 8.01
C ILE A 506 -9.45 17.19 9.07
N HIS A 507 -8.52 17.18 10.03
CA HIS A 507 -8.60 16.33 11.19
C HIS A 507 -8.89 17.13 12.45
N HIS A 508 -9.79 16.60 13.26
CA HIS A 508 -10.05 17.04 14.61
C HIS A 508 -9.50 16.00 15.57
N TYR A 509 -8.82 16.43 16.62
CA TYR A 509 -8.26 15.50 17.59
C TYR A 509 -8.27 16.10 19.00
N ARG A 510 -8.25 15.21 20.00
CA ARG A 510 -8.18 15.57 21.41
C ARG A 510 -7.21 14.62 22.12
N GLY A 511 -6.28 15.16 22.90
CA GLY A 511 -5.40 14.35 23.73
C GLY A 511 -6.16 13.57 24.82
N ALA A 512 -5.61 12.48 25.29
CA ALA A 512 -6.27 11.58 26.25
C ALA A 512 -6.69 12.23 27.56
N ASN A 513 -6.10 13.36 27.95
CA ASN A 513 -6.43 14.11 29.18
C ASN A 513 -6.64 15.59 28.90
N GLU A 514 -7.02 15.93 27.69
CA GLU A 514 -7.25 17.30 27.25
C GLU A 514 -8.74 17.55 27.05
N ASP A 515 -9.21 18.74 27.47
CA ASP A 515 -10.60 19.17 27.26
C ASP A 515 -10.78 19.92 25.95
N GLU A 516 -9.68 20.34 25.32
CA GLU A 516 -9.68 21.13 24.09
C GLU A 516 -9.64 20.25 22.85
N ILE A 517 -10.51 20.55 21.88
CA ILE A 517 -10.48 19.97 20.55
C ILE A 517 -9.55 20.79 19.67
N HIS A 518 -8.54 20.13 19.11
CA HIS A 518 -7.64 20.72 18.15
C HIS A 518 -8.09 20.41 16.72
N THR A 519 -7.71 21.26 15.79
CA THR A 519 -7.99 21.09 14.36
C THR A 519 -6.73 21.34 13.56
N ASP A 520 -6.43 20.45 12.64
CA ASP A 520 -5.39 20.64 11.63
C ASP A 520 -5.92 20.31 10.24
N SER A 521 -5.30 20.85 9.20
CA SER A 521 -5.73 20.64 7.82
C SER A 521 -4.54 20.49 6.88
N LEU A 522 -4.68 19.57 5.92
CA LEU A 522 -3.78 19.43 4.78
C LEU A 522 -4.38 20.10 3.56
N THR A 523 -3.71 21.13 3.04
CA THR A 523 -4.02 21.71 1.74
C THR A 523 -3.25 21.00 0.64
N TRP A 524 -3.59 21.22 -0.63
CA TRP A 524 -2.97 20.57 -1.78
C TRP A 524 -1.43 20.68 -1.83
N ASN A 525 -0.89 21.78 -1.32
CA ASN A 525 0.56 22.06 -1.29
C ASN A 525 1.21 21.81 0.09
N ASP A 526 0.56 21.07 0.96
CA ASP A 526 1.13 20.77 2.27
C ASP A 526 2.19 19.67 2.17
N PRO A 527 3.45 19.92 2.56
CA PRO A 527 4.52 18.92 2.46
C PRO A 527 4.31 17.70 3.37
N ARG A 528 3.39 17.78 4.35
CA ARG A 528 3.02 16.66 5.21
C ARG A 528 2.17 15.59 4.49
N ARG A 529 1.79 15.82 3.22
CA ARG A 529 1.19 14.80 2.34
C ARG A 529 2.16 13.68 1.99
N VAL A 530 3.43 13.83 2.29
CA VAL A 530 4.46 12.82 2.13
C VAL A 530 4.75 12.21 3.50
N LEU A 531 4.67 10.89 3.62
CA LEU A 531 5.19 10.22 4.80
C LEU A 531 6.71 10.37 4.84
N GLN A 532 7.25 10.63 6.02
CA GLN A 532 8.70 10.79 6.15
C GLN A 532 9.42 9.47 5.91
N ILE A 533 10.62 9.57 5.36
CA ILE A 533 11.57 8.46 5.31
C ILE A 533 11.93 8.08 6.75
N PRO A 534 11.94 6.79 7.09
CA PRO A 534 12.20 6.34 8.45
C PRO A 534 13.50 6.89 9.03
N GLN A 535 13.51 7.29 10.30
CA GLN A 535 14.64 7.96 10.92
C GLN A 535 15.93 7.12 10.88
N ASN A 536 15.84 5.82 11.10
CA ASN A 536 16.99 4.91 11.01
C ASN A 536 17.61 4.85 9.60
N VAL A 537 16.80 5.02 8.56
CA VAL A 537 17.29 5.11 7.16
C VAL A 537 18.00 6.44 6.94
N VAL A 538 17.47 7.52 7.52
CA VAL A 538 18.13 8.85 7.50
C VAL A 538 19.44 8.81 8.28
N ASP A 539 19.46 8.16 9.45
CA ASP A 539 20.67 8.00 10.28
C ASP A 539 21.73 7.13 9.58
N ALA A 540 21.32 6.23 8.70
CA ALA A 540 22.22 5.46 7.83
C ALA A 540 22.75 6.26 6.62
N GLY A 541 22.34 7.53 6.46
CA GLY A 541 22.86 8.45 5.43
C GLY A 541 21.92 8.72 4.26
N TYR A 542 20.68 8.20 4.27
CA TYR A 542 19.70 8.57 3.25
C TYR A 542 19.17 9.99 3.51
N PRO A 543 18.94 10.81 2.45
CA PRO A 543 18.40 12.14 2.63
C PRO A 543 17.01 12.11 3.27
N SER A 544 16.80 12.94 4.29
CA SER A 544 15.51 13.09 4.93
C SER A 544 14.45 13.62 3.97
N THR A 545 13.17 13.35 4.28
CA THR A 545 12.06 14.02 3.61
C THR A 545 12.01 15.48 4.05
N GLU A 546 11.97 16.40 3.09
CA GLU A 546 11.77 17.82 3.38
C GLU A 546 10.30 18.06 3.77
N ARG A 547 10.04 18.06 5.07
CA ARG A 547 8.71 18.39 5.63
C ARG A 547 8.87 19.62 6.52
N THR A 548 8.31 20.75 6.11
CA THR A 548 8.21 21.92 6.98
C THR A 548 7.00 21.76 7.89
N ARG A 549 7.24 21.67 9.20
CA ARG A 549 6.15 21.70 10.18
C ARG A 549 5.53 23.09 10.23
N PRO A 550 4.19 23.22 10.27
CA PRO A 550 3.59 24.49 10.64
C PRO A 550 4.02 24.86 12.07
N VAL A 551 4.56 26.04 12.24
CA VAL A 551 4.87 26.57 13.57
C VAL A 551 3.57 27.08 14.17
N LYS A 552 3.13 26.48 15.29
CA LYS A 552 2.01 27.02 16.09
C LYS A 552 2.45 28.33 16.73
N LEU A 553 1.71 29.38 16.47
CA LEU A 553 1.87 30.65 17.14
C LEU A 553 1.21 30.62 18.53
N GLN A 554 1.64 31.51 19.42
CA GLN A 554 1.06 31.64 20.77
C GLN A 554 -0.46 31.96 20.81
N ASP A 555 -1.00 32.42 19.69
CA ASP A 555 -2.43 32.69 19.52
C ASP A 555 -3.24 31.49 19.01
N GLY A 556 -2.59 30.30 18.88
CA GLY A 556 -3.22 29.07 18.38
C GLY A 556 -3.32 28.98 16.86
N SER A 557 -2.94 30.02 16.12
CA SER A 557 -2.84 29.96 14.66
C SER A 557 -1.54 29.26 14.23
N SER A 558 -1.54 28.68 13.02
CA SER A 558 -0.35 28.06 12.45
C SER A 558 0.13 28.88 11.26
N ILE A 559 1.41 29.21 11.21
CA ILE A 559 2.05 29.74 10.01
C ILE A 559 2.93 28.65 9.40
N LYS A 560 2.81 28.49 8.08
CA LYS A 560 3.79 27.74 7.30
C LYS A 560 5.02 28.64 7.12
N VAL A 561 6.12 28.24 7.74
CA VAL A 561 7.40 28.85 7.47
C VAL A 561 8.03 28.07 6.32
N PRO A 562 8.29 28.69 5.13
CA PRO A 562 9.13 28.08 4.14
C PRO A 562 10.54 28.02 4.73
N GLY A 563 11.03 26.86 5.03
CA GLY A 563 12.35 26.71 5.62
C GLY A 563 12.83 25.28 5.57
N VAL A 564 14.05 25.14 5.16
CA VAL A 564 14.85 23.92 5.19
C VAL A 564 14.76 23.28 6.59
N TYR A 565 14.37 22.02 6.64
CA TYR A 565 14.52 21.18 7.84
C TYR A 565 15.94 21.29 8.36
N GLN A 566 16.10 21.83 9.56
CA GLN A 566 17.36 21.69 10.30
C GLN A 566 17.18 20.52 11.27
N PRO A 567 17.99 19.44 11.14
CA PRO A 567 17.97 18.36 12.10
C PRO A 567 18.25 18.95 13.49
N LYS A 568 17.48 18.54 14.49
CA LYS A 568 17.79 18.87 15.89
C LYS A 568 19.22 18.43 16.17
N GLY A 569 20.14 19.40 16.33
CA GLY A 569 21.50 19.11 16.73
C GLY A 569 21.47 18.27 17.99
N ASN A 570 22.23 17.18 17.98
CA ASN A 570 22.51 16.36 19.15
C ASN A 570 23.12 17.26 20.24
N ASN A 571 22.28 17.83 21.08
CA ASN A 571 22.76 18.38 22.35
C ASN A 571 23.08 17.21 23.28
N LYS A 572 24.23 16.57 23.05
CA LYS A 572 24.91 15.84 24.11
C LYS A 572 25.38 16.88 25.13
N LYS A 573 24.73 16.90 26.27
CA LYS A 573 25.31 17.27 27.55
C LYS A 573 25.37 16.06 28.44
#